data_ec5ac8b3a3e16345194f2586ae43bdb0
#
_entry.id   ec5ac8b3a3e16345194f2586ae43bdb0
#
_cell.length_a   1.000
_cell.length_b   1.000
_cell.length_c   1.000
_cell.angle_alpha   90.00
_cell.angle_beta   90.00
_cell.angle_gamma   90.00
#
_symmetry.space_group_name_H-M   'P 1'
#
loop_
_entity.id
_entity.type
_entity.pdbx_description
1 polymer ?
#
loop_
_entity_poly.entity_id
_entity_poly.type
_entity_poly.pdbx_seq_one_letter_code
_entity_poly.pdbx_strand_id
1 'polypeptide(L)'
;MGKWQRSLYQPVLPLGKYGKRVTGSAEHIALSRKAAGEGMVLVKHENETLPLAKGTKVALFGKGTIDYVKGGGGSGDVTVAYIRNFYEGKKIMESKGDASLFHELPEFYEKNVKEQYEAGAVPGMTREPEVPDELVEKARAYTDTAIITICRFSGEGWDRKCQINDEGYELFEDEKKQIELSASIFENGDFCLTNGEAAMVEKVKANFKNVIVVMNVGGMVDTSWFKDCKEIPAVLMAWQGGMEGGLAAADVVTGDVNPSGKLVDTYAATLEDYPSTENFHKSVYYVDYNEDIYVGYRYFETIPGAAEKVNYPFGFGLSYTSFETEVLGAEEKDGKIVVKAAVTNTGKRAGKEVVQLYYGAPQGKLGKPAKELGAYRKTRLLQPGETQRVVLSFTVEDMASFDDLGKVAKSAYVLEAGSYVFYVGNNVRDAKKLDFTYDLAEAKVTAQYTSLAAPHKLEKRLLADGTYEALPTDNGPVEEEGLERQDKLTLEGFLPAVKAQERKSFGELMEAAKTNPNLKVNRSEERRVGKECRYRW
;
A
#
# COMPACT_ATOMS: atom_id res chain seq x y z
N MET A 1 10.43 30.49 -21.29
CA MET A 1 9.03 30.38 -20.89
C MET A 1 8.55 31.73 -20.41
N GLY A 2 7.49 32.28 -21.03
CA GLY A 2 6.96 33.59 -20.68
C GLY A 2 6.35 33.60 -19.27
N LYS A 3 6.33 34.77 -18.62
CA LYS A 3 5.72 35.00 -17.30
C LYS A 3 4.29 34.45 -17.21
N TRP A 4 3.57 34.44 -18.32
CA TRP A 4 2.20 33.99 -18.44
C TRP A 4 2.04 32.49 -18.23
N GLN A 5 2.94 31.65 -18.76
CA GLN A 5 2.89 30.19 -18.54
C GLN A 5 3.14 29.78 -17.09
N ARG A 6 3.99 30.54 -16.38
CA ARG A 6 4.27 30.28 -14.95
C ARG A 6 3.10 30.60 -14.04
N SER A 7 2.33 31.66 -14.34
CA SER A 7 1.28 32.12 -13.44
C SER A 7 -0.04 31.35 -13.61
N LEU A 8 -0.32 30.80 -14.78
CA LEU A 8 -1.63 30.19 -15.08
C LEU A 8 -1.63 28.66 -15.05
N TYR A 9 -0.48 28.00 -15.25
CA TYR A 9 -0.44 26.55 -15.48
C TYR A 9 0.46 25.76 -14.53
N GLN A 10 1.20 26.41 -13.69
CA GLN A 10 1.90 25.70 -12.61
C GLN A 10 1.34 26.19 -11.29
N PRO A 11 0.88 25.27 -10.41
CA PRO A 11 0.70 25.65 -9.03
C PRO A 11 2.00 26.34 -8.62
N VAL A 12 1.88 27.45 -7.90
CA VAL A 12 3.04 28.16 -7.35
C VAL A 12 3.74 27.14 -6.44
N LEU A 13 4.70 26.41 -7.00
CA LEU A 13 5.58 25.58 -6.21
C LEU A 13 6.29 26.55 -5.27
N PRO A 14 6.29 26.29 -3.96
CA PRO A 14 6.96 27.17 -3.03
C PRO A 14 8.41 27.30 -3.50
N LEU A 15 8.78 28.51 -3.86
CA LEU A 15 10.17 28.83 -4.13
C LEU A 15 10.87 29.01 -2.79
N GLY A 16 12.05 28.44 -2.66
CA GLY A 16 12.89 28.64 -1.49
C GLY A 16 13.30 30.11 -1.32
N LYS A 17 13.92 30.41 -0.20
CA LYS A 17 14.32 31.76 0.26
C LYS A 17 14.96 32.64 -0.82
N TYR A 18 15.56 32.05 -1.84
CA TYR A 18 16.26 32.78 -2.92
C TYR A 18 15.56 32.62 -4.29
N GLY A 19 14.28 32.32 -4.33
CA GLY A 19 13.55 32.16 -5.57
C GLY A 19 13.94 30.90 -6.38
N LYS A 20 14.69 29.97 -5.79
CA LYS A 20 15.07 28.70 -6.40
C LYS A 20 14.02 27.62 -6.12
N ARG A 21 13.89 26.65 -7.03
CA ARG A 21 13.07 25.47 -6.78
C ARG A 21 13.62 24.69 -5.59
N VAL A 22 12.73 24.29 -4.68
CA VAL A 22 13.07 23.47 -3.52
C VAL A 22 12.75 21.97 -3.74
N THR A 23 12.00 21.63 -4.80
CA THR A 23 11.75 20.25 -5.20
C THR A 23 13.07 19.58 -5.56
N GLY A 24 13.38 18.45 -4.92
CA GLY A 24 14.65 17.75 -5.09
C GLY A 24 15.85 18.45 -4.44
N SER A 25 15.60 19.38 -3.48
CA SER A 25 16.68 19.91 -2.65
C SER A 25 17.27 18.84 -1.73
N ALA A 26 18.47 19.07 -1.21
CA ALA A 26 19.12 18.12 -0.30
C ALA A 26 18.24 17.78 0.93
N GLU A 27 17.52 18.78 1.45
CA GLU A 27 16.59 18.61 2.56
C GLU A 27 15.40 17.71 2.20
N HIS A 28 14.82 17.89 1.01
CA HIS A 28 13.71 17.05 0.52
C HIS A 28 14.18 15.63 0.22
N ILE A 29 15.36 15.44 -0.34
CA ILE A 29 15.97 14.12 -0.57
C ILE A 29 16.19 13.42 0.77
N ALA A 30 16.77 14.12 1.76
CA ALA A 30 16.97 13.57 3.10
C ALA A 30 15.64 13.21 3.79
N LEU A 31 14.59 14.04 3.63
CA LEU A 31 13.26 13.77 4.17
C LEU A 31 12.63 12.55 3.49
N SER A 32 12.75 12.43 2.16
CA SER A 32 12.27 11.26 1.39
C SER A 32 12.94 9.97 1.87
N ARG A 33 14.28 9.97 2.01
CA ARG A 33 15.03 8.83 2.54
C ARG A 33 14.59 8.46 3.97
N LYS A 34 14.42 9.45 4.84
CA LYS A 34 13.94 9.24 6.21
C LYS A 34 12.54 8.64 6.21
N ALA A 35 11.62 9.17 5.40
CA ALA A 35 10.26 8.65 5.29
C ALA A 35 10.24 7.20 4.79
N ALA A 36 11.06 6.88 3.78
CA ALA A 36 11.22 5.52 3.28
C ALA A 36 11.69 4.55 4.40
N GLY A 37 12.77 4.88 5.10
CA GLY A 37 13.29 4.04 6.19
C GLY A 37 12.30 3.87 7.36
N GLU A 38 11.56 4.93 7.73
CA GLU A 38 10.53 4.86 8.77
C GLU A 38 9.26 4.11 8.33
N GLY A 39 9.01 4.00 7.03
CA GLY A 39 7.89 3.26 6.45
C GLY A 39 8.18 1.77 6.22
N MET A 40 9.44 1.37 6.18
CA MET A 40 9.80 -0.04 6.04
C MET A 40 9.33 -0.87 7.23
N VAL A 41 8.91 -2.10 6.95
CA VAL A 41 8.33 -3.00 7.95
C VAL A 41 9.21 -4.23 8.14
N LEU A 42 9.72 -4.41 9.34
CA LEU A 42 10.41 -5.62 9.73
C LEU A 42 9.35 -6.68 10.08
N VAL A 43 9.17 -7.69 9.22
CA VAL A 43 8.13 -8.72 9.42
C VAL A 43 8.66 -9.98 10.08
N LYS A 44 9.97 -10.20 10.04
CA LYS A 44 10.63 -11.31 10.73
C LYS A 44 11.96 -10.85 11.32
N HIS A 45 12.22 -11.22 12.58
CA HIS A 45 13.43 -10.85 13.29
C HIS A 45 13.75 -11.88 14.38
N GLU A 46 14.58 -12.82 14.06
CA GLU A 46 15.00 -13.90 14.95
C GLU A 46 16.53 -13.83 15.16
N ASN A 47 16.98 -14.37 16.28
CA ASN A 47 18.41 -14.52 16.64
C ASN A 47 19.23 -13.22 16.59
N GLU A 48 18.59 -12.05 16.78
CA GLU A 48 19.24 -10.74 16.67
C GLU A 48 20.05 -10.56 15.35
N THR A 49 19.59 -11.19 14.26
CA THR A 49 20.27 -11.17 12.95
C THR A 49 20.39 -9.76 12.37
N LEU A 50 19.45 -8.90 12.65
CA LEU A 50 19.47 -7.48 12.34
C LEU A 50 19.44 -6.64 13.63
N PRO A 51 19.96 -5.40 13.62
CA PRO A 51 20.78 -4.83 12.57
C PRO A 51 22.16 -5.49 12.50
N LEU A 52 22.75 -5.49 11.31
CA LEU A 52 24.10 -6.02 11.13
C LEU A 52 25.10 -5.28 12.02
N ALA A 53 25.99 -6.03 12.62
CA ALA A 53 27.09 -5.42 13.35
C ALA A 53 27.98 -4.61 12.37
N LYS A 54 28.60 -3.55 12.88
CA LYS A 54 29.50 -2.70 12.07
C LYS A 54 30.63 -3.52 11.48
N GLY A 55 30.90 -3.32 10.19
CA GLY A 55 31.93 -4.04 9.45
C GLY A 55 31.57 -5.48 9.09
N THR A 56 30.32 -5.92 9.30
CA THR A 56 29.88 -7.25 8.88
C THR A 56 30.10 -7.46 7.39
N LYS A 57 30.75 -8.57 7.05
CA LYS A 57 30.90 -9.02 5.66
C LYS A 57 29.58 -9.58 5.16
N VAL A 58 29.17 -9.22 3.94
CA VAL A 58 27.92 -9.68 3.34
C VAL A 58 28.06 -10.03 1.87
N ALA A 59 27.28 -11.01 1.41
CA ALA A 59 27.10 -11.38 0.03
C ALA A 59 25.67 -10.99 -0.39
N LEU A 60 25.52 -10.28 -1.53
CA LEU A 60 24.22 -9.79 -2.02
C LEU A 60 23.73 -10.66 -3.16
N PHE A 61 22.55 -11.23 -3.01
CA PHE A 61 21.89 -12.10 -3.97
C PHE A 61 20.56 -11.51 -4.46
N GLY A 62 20.12 -11.98 -5.61
CA GLY A 62 18.88 -11.60 -6.25
C GLY A 62 19.03 -10.38 -7.16
N LYS A 63 18.39 -10.47 -8.32
CA LYS A 63 18.37 -9.39 -9.32
C LYS A 63 17.90 -8.06 -8.73
N GLY A 64 16.98 -8.10 -7.75
CA GLY A 64 16.46 -6.94 -7.05
C GLY A 64 17.51 -6.10 -6.33
N THR A 65 18.72 -6.63 -6.14
CA THR A 65 19.86 -5.86 -5.63
C THR A 65 20.24 -4.73 -6.59
N ILE A 66 20.09 -4.94 -7.90
CA ILE A 66 20.38 -4.01 -9.00
C ILE A 66 19.10 -3.48 -9.64
N ASP A 67 18.17 -4.38 -10.06
CA ASP A 67 16.85 -4.06 -10.60
C ASP A 67 15.90 -3.63 -9.46
N TYR A 68 16.22 -2.51 -8.83
CA TYR A 68 15.52 -2.00 -7.65
C TYR A 68 14.46 -0.99 -8.05
N VAL A 69 13.20 -1.29 -7.76
CA VAL A 69 12.05 -0.46 -8.14
C VAL A 69 11.92 0.73 -7.19
N LYS A 70 12.00 1.94 -7.74
CA LYS A 70 11.88 3.20 -6.97
C LYS A 70 10.43 3.56 -6.60
N GLY A 71 9.49 3.19 -7.46
CA GLY A 71 8.10 3.60 -7.34
C GLY A 71 7.23 3.05 -8.44
N GLY A 72 5.96 3.42 -8.42
CA GLY A 72 4.98 2.98 -9.41
C GLY A 72 5.15 3.58 -10.79
N GLY A 73 4.27 3.19 -11.72
CA GLY A 73 4.18 3.68 -13.09
C GLY A 73 3.15 4.80 -13.26
N GLY A 74 2.88 5.16 -14.52
CA GLY A 74 1.87 6.15 -14.89
C GLY A 74 2.17 7.54 -14.32
N SER A 75 1.18 8.20 -13.76
CA SER A 75 1.32 9.51 -13.14
C SER A 75 2.13 9.47 -11.83
N GLY A 76 2.29 8.29 -11.23
CA GLY A 76 3.16 8.03 -10.08
C GLY A 76 4.64 7.86 -10.44
N ASP A 77 4.98 7.75 -11.73
CA ASP A 77 6.37 7.63 -12.18
C ASP A 77 7.07 9.00 -12.26
N VAL A 78 7.46 9.49 -11.10
CA VAL A 78 8.13 10.79 -10.97
C VAL A 78 9.52 10.72 -11.59
N THR A 79 9.82 11.66 -12.50
CA THR A 79 11.18 11.84 -13.03
C THR A 79 12.13 12.29 -11.93
N VAL A 80 13.17 11.52 -11.70
CA VAL A 80 14.20 11.75 -10.67
C VAL A 80 15.58 11.94 -11.30
N ALA A 81 16.47 12.59 -10.59
CA ALA A 81 17.85 12.82 -11.08
C ALA A 81 18.69 11.54 -11.08
N TYR A 82 18.39 10.61 -10.17
CA TYR A 82 19.05 9.32 -10.03
C TYR A 82 18.15 8.36 -9.22
N ILE A 83 18.48 7.09 -9.24
CA ILE A 83 17.88 6.05 -8.39
C ILE A 83 19.04 5.36 -7.67
N ARG A 84 18.90 5.18 -6.36
CA ARG A 84 19.82 4.37 -5.58
C ARG A 84 19.23 2.98 -5.39
N ASN A 85 19.86 1.98 -6.01
CA ASN A 85 19.53 0.59 -5.75
C ASN A 85 20.15 0.10 -4.43
N PHE A 86 19.85 -1.13 -4.05
CA PHE A 86 20.33 -1.68 -2.78
C PHE A 86 21.86 -1.85 -2.73
N TYR A 87 22.48 -2.24 -3.84
CA TYR A 87 23.94 -2.36 -3.94
C TYR A 87 24.64 -1.01 -3.78
N GLU A 88 24.13 0.04 -4.43
CA GLU A 88 24.67 1.39 -4.25
C GLU A 88 24.51 1.88 -2.81
N GLY A 89 23.39 1.59 -2.17
CA GLY A 89 23.17 1.86 -0.76
C GLY A 89 24.22 1.16 0.11
N LYS A 90 24.47 -0.13 -0.14
CA LYS A 90 25.46 -0.91 0.60
C LYS A 90 26.89 -0.45 0.33
N LYS A 91 27.24 -0.04 -0.90
CA LYS A 91 28.57 0.58 -1.19
C LYS A 91 28.81 1.85 -0.37
N ILE A 92 27.77 2.67 -0.18
CA ILE A 92 27.86 3.87 0.66
C ILE A 92 28.11 3.47 2.12
N MET A 93 27.46 2.43 2.65
CA MET A 93 27.70 1.93 4.00
C MET A 93 29.11 1.35 4.14
N GLU A 94 29.61 0.63 3.13
CA GLU A 94 30.97 0.14 3.09
C GLU A 94 32.01 1.27 3.15
N SER A 95 31.80 2.34 2.41
CA SER A 95 32.67 3.53 2.44
C SER A 95 32.74 4.22 3.81
N LYS A 96 31.72 3.99 4.66
CA LYS A 96 31.67 4.46 6.06
C LYS A 96 32.26 3.44 7.05
N GLY A 97 32.62 2.24 6.58
CA GLY A 97 33.07 1.13 7.40
C GLY A 97 31.95 0.40 8.15
N ASP A 98 30.72 0.56 7.73
CA ASP A 98 29.55 -0.07 8.37
C ASP A 98 29.26 -1.46 7.79
N ALA A 99 29.81 -1.79 6.61
CA ALA A 99 29.68 -3.10 5.98
C ALA A 99 30.97 -3.43 5.19
N SER A 100 31.11 -4.67 4.74
CA SER A 100 32.12 -5.12 3.78
C SER A 100 31.45 -6.05 2.77
N LEU A 101 31.62 -5.79 1.48
CA LEU A 101 30.86 -6.44 0.42
C LEU A 101 31.70 -7.46 -0.35
N PHE A 102 31.09 -8.58 -0.70
CA PHE A 102 31.58 -9.46 -1.75
C PHE A 102 31.10 -8.94 -3.10
N HIS A 103 31.92 -8.18 -3.81
CA HIS A 103 31.54 -7.41 -4.98
C HIS A 103 31.25 -8.23 -6.24
N GLU A 104 31.88 -9.41 -6.40
CA GLU A 104 31.71 -10.24 -7.61
C GLU A 104 30.25 -10.64 -7.87
N LEU A 105 29.42 -10.81 -6.83
CA LEU A 105 27.99 -11.13 -6.99
C LEU A 105 27.18 -9.94 -7.54
N PRO A 106 27.18 -8.75 -6.92
CA PRO A 106 26.48 -7.60 -7.51
C PRO A 106 26.98 -7.24 -8.91
N GLU A 107 28.28 -7.38 -9.21
CA GLU A 107 28.83 -7.17 -10.55
C GLU A 107 28.27 -8.18 -11.57
N PHE A 108 28.11 -9.44 -11.17
CA PHE A 108 27.42 -10.45 -11.97
C PHE A 108 25.98 -10.05 -12.26
N TYR A 109 25.22 -9.63 -11.24
CA TYR A 109 23.85 -9.16 -11.40
C TYR A 109 23.76 -7.89 -12.24
N GLU A 110 24.67 -6.93 -12.03
CA GLU A 110 24.69 -5.66 -12.77
C GLU A 110 24.88 -5.91 -14.27
N LYS A 111 25.79 -6.80 -14.64
CA LYS A 111 25.99 -7.20 -16.03
C LYS A 111 24.72 -7.85 -16.61
N ASN A 112 24.12 -8.80 -15.90
CA ASN A 112 22.95 -9.53 -16.37
C ASN A 112 21.72 -8.61 -16.52
N VAL A 113 21.41 -7.78 -15.52
CA VAL A 113 20.30 -6.82 -15.55
C VAL A 113 20.48 -5.81 -16.69
N LYS A 114 21.71 -5.33 -16.89
CA LYS A 114 22.02 -4.42 -17.99
C LYS A 114 21.76 -5.06 -19.37
N GLU A 115 22.21 -6.29 -19.57
CA GLU A 115 21.94 -7.05 -20.80
C GLU A 115 20.44 -7.21 -21.05
N GLN A 116 19.64 -7.48 -20.01
CA GLN A 116 18.19 -7.57 -20.11
C GLN A 116 17.54 -6.22 -20.43
N TYR A 117 17.99 -5.11 -19.85
CA TYR A 117 17.52 -3.77 -20.20
C TYR A 117 17.86 -3.39 -21.64
N GLU A 118 19.05 -3.73 -22.11
CA GLU A 118 19.45 -3.53 -23.52
C GLU A 118 18.58 -4.37 -24.48
N ALA A 119 18.08 -5.51 -24.01
CA ALA A 119 17.12 -6.35 -24.73
C ALA A 119 15.65 -5.87 -24.62
N GLY A 120 15.38 -4.77 -23.89
CA GLY A 120 14.06 -4.15 -23.78
C GLY A 120 13.28 -4.47 -22.51
N ALA A 121 13.87 -5.13 -21.51
CA ALA A 121 13.21 -5.30 -20.22
C ALA A 121 12.99 -3.95 -19.53
N VAL A 122 11.90 -3.85 -18.78
CA VAL A 122 11.59 -2.65 -17.98
C VAL A 122 11.95 -2.89 -16.51
N PRO A 123 12.16 -1.82 -15.71
CA PRO A 123 12.49 -1.95 -14.29
C PRO A 123 11.50 -2.84 -13.52
N GLY A 124 12.04 -3.76 -12.72
CA GLY A 124 11.28 -4.77 -11.98
C GLY A 124 10.88 -6.00 -12.76
N MET A 125 11.05 -5.98 -14.10
CA MET A 125 10.61 -7.00 -15.04
C MET A 125 11.79 -7.77 -15.66
N THR A 126 12.92 -7.83 -14.99
CA THR A 126 14.03 -8.70 -15.38
C THR A 126 13.85 -10.09 -14.76
N ARG A 127 14.47 -11.10 -15.36
CA ARG A 127 14.47 -12.48 -14.86
C ARG A 127 15.63 -12.69 -13.90
N GLU A 128 15.41 -13.53 -12.89
CA GLU A 128 16.49 -13.98 -12.00
C GLU A 128 17.48 -14.87 -12.78
N PRO A 129 18.77 -14.50 -12.87
CA PRO A 129 19.78 -15.33 -13.53
C PRO A 129 20.20 -16.50 -12.64
N GLU A 130 20.59 -17.61 -13.24
CA GLU A 130 21.22 -18.69 -12.53
C GLU A 130 22.63 -18.26 -12.04
N VAL A 131 22.83 -18.28 -10.71
CA VAL A 131 24.12 -17.93 -10.10
C VAL A 131 25.05 -19.12 -10.21
N PRO A 132 26.27 -18.98 -10.82
CA PRO A 132 27.24 -20.05 -10.92
C PRO A 132 27.69 -20.58 -9.55
N ASP A 133 27.80 -21.88 -9.39
CA ASP A 133 28.20 -22.51 -8.14
C ASP A 133 29.59 -22.03 -7.66
N GLU A 134 30.55 -21.84 -8.57
CA GLU A 134 31.85 -21.26 -8.24
C GLU A 134 31.75 -19.89 -7.57
N LEU A 135 30.81 -19.04 -8.03
CA LEU A 135 30.60 -17.71 -7.46
C LEU A 135 29.98 -17.81 -6.07
N VAL A 136 29.06 -18.75 -5.85
CA VAL A 136 28.49 -19.04 -4.53
C VAL A 136 29.54 -19.54 -3.56
N GLU A 137 30.44 -20.44 -3.99
CA GLU A 137 31.55 -20.97 -3.18
C GLU A 137 32.52 -19.86 -2.76
N LYS A 138 32.87 -18.93 -3.67
CA LYS A 138 33.68 -17.75 -3.36
C LYS A 138 33.02 -16.86 -2.34
N ALA A 139 31.73 -16.59 -2.53
CA ALA A 139 30.93 -15.74 -1.60
C ALA A 139 30.88 -16.40 -0.21
N ARG A 140 30.63 -17.69 -0.14
CA ARG A 140 30.64 -18.45 1.12
C ARG A 140 32.00 -18.46 1.80
N ALA A 141 33.11 -18.55 1.04
CA ALA A 141 34.44 -18.43 1.60
C ALA A 141 34.73 -17.03 2.18
N TYR A 142 34.04 -16.01 1.68
CA TYR A 142 34.16 -14.62 2.13
C TYR A 142 33.33 -14.32 3.38
N THR A 143 32.09 -14.86 3.47
CA THR A 143 31.15 -14.55 4.55
C THR A 143 30.11 -15.66 4.79
N ASP A 144 29.60 -15.74 6.03
CA ASP A 144 28.47 -16.60 6.41
C ASP A 144 27.10 -15.86 6.25
N THR A 145 27.09 -14.58 5.86
CA THR A 145 25.88 -13.74 5.81
C THR A 145 25.50 -13.37 4.38
N ALA A 146 24.32 -13.76 3.96
CA ALA A 146 23.74 -13.43 2.68
C ALA A 146 22.51 -12.51 2.83
N ILE A 147 22.35 -11.56 1.89
CA ILE A 147 21.15 -10.75 1.78
C ILE A 147 20.54 -11.01 0.41
N ILE A 148 19.30 -11.49 0.38
CA ILE A 148 18.52 -11.71 -0.83
C ILE A 148 17.60 -10.51 -1.04
N THR A 149 17.57 -9.94 -2.25
CA THR A 149 16.63 -8.88 -2.61
C THR A 149 15.69 -9.37 -3.69
N ILE A 150 14.38 -9.42 -3.36
CA ILE A 150 13.31 -9.74 -4.29
C ILE A 150 12.61 -8.44 -4.68
N CYS A 151 12.34 -8.24 -5.97
CA CYS A 151 11.59 -7.07 -6.45
C CYS A 151 10.32 -7.45 -7.21
N ARG A 152 9.27 -6.64 -7.03
CA ARG A 152 8.03 -6.68 -7.80
C ARG A 152 7.59 -5.25 -8.10
N PHE A 153 7.45 -4.95 -9.38
CA PHE A 153 6.90 -3.66 -9.81
C PHE A 153 5.39 -3.64 -9.58
N SER A 154 4.88 -2.51 -9.14
CA SER A 154 3.45 -2.21 -9.10
C SER A 154 3.25 -0.71 -9.31
N GLY A 155 2.27 -0.33 -10.13
CA GLY A 155 2.01 1.07 -10.46
C GLY A 155 0.78 1.24 -11.32
N GLU A 156 0.43 2.49 -11.62
CA GLU A 156 -0.69 2.83 -12.50
C GLU A 156 -0.54 2.15 -13.86
N GLY A 157 -1.61 1.54 -14.35
CA GLY A 157 -1.61 0.77 -15.59
C GLY A 157 -0.92 -0.60 -15.50
N TRP A 158 -0.50 -1.01 -14.32
CA TRP A 158 0.09 -2.31 -14.06
C TRP A 158 -0.53 -2.95 -12.81
N ASP A 159 -1.64 -3.67 -12.99
CA ASP A 159 -2.42 -4.29 -11.92
C ASP A 159 -1.90 -5.68 -11.53
N ARG A 160 -0.65 -6.00 -11.85
CA ARG A 160 -0.01 -7.28 -11.53
C ARG A 160 -0.80 -8.49 -12.08
N LYS A 161 -1.29 -8.37 -13.31
CA LYS A 161 -2.03 -9.41 -14.02
C LYS A 161 -1.06 -10.49 -14.50
N CYS A 162 -1.07 -11.64 -13.86
CA CYS A 162 -0.20 -12.76 -14.23
C CYS A 162 -0.95 -13.91 -14.89
N GLN A 163 -2.23 -14.01 -14.64
CA GLN A 163 -3.07 -15.06 -15.20
C GLN A 163 -4.44 -14.48 -15.51
N ILE A 164 -4.90 -14.72 -16.71
CA ILE A 164 -6.30 -14.55 -17.07
C ILE A 164 -6.80 -15.93 -17.44
N ASN A 165 -7.85 -16.35 -16.76
CA ASN A 165 -8.64 -17.49 -17.21
C ASN A 165 -9.42 -17.02 -18.45
N ASP A 166 -8.97 -17.43 -19.62
CA ASP A 166 -9.35 -16.91 -20.94
C ASP A 166 -10.75 -17.29 -21.44
N GLU A 167 -11.59 -17.87 -20.64
CA GLU A 167 -12.91 -18.26 -21.13
C GLU A 167 -13.85 -17.06 -21.20
N GLY A 168 -13.76 -16.32 -22.30
CA GLY A 168 -14.78 -15.35 -22.70
C GLY A 168 -14.44 -13.86 -22.57
N TYR A 169 -13.18 -13.48 -22.36
CA TYR A 169 -12.80 -12.07 -22.20
C TYR A 169 -12.23 -11.45 -23.49
N GLU A 170 -12.84 -10.36 -23.94
CA GLU A 170 -12.19 -9.43 -24.87
C GLU A 170 -11.25 -8.51 -24.05
N LEU A 171 -9.95 -8.74 -24.17
CA LEU A 171 -8.91 -7.89 -23.61
C LEU A 171 -8.49 -6.84 -24.65
N PHE A 172 -8.20 -5.63 -24.19
CA PHE A 172 -7.51 -4.66 -25.02
C PHE A 172 -6.10 -5.18 -25.41
N GLU A 173 -5.65 -4.86 -26.61
CA GLU A 173 -4.35 -5.34 -27.13
C GLU A 173 -3.16 -5.02 -26.21
N ASP A 174 -3.19 -3.87 -25.53
CA ASP A 174 -2.14 -3.48 -24.60
C ASP A 174 -2.19 -4.29 -23.30
N GLU A 175 -3.37 -4.71 -22.86
CA GLU A 175 -3.52 -5.61 -21.71
C GLU A 175 -3.04 -7.02 -22.04
N LYS A 176 -3.36 -7.54 -23.22
CA LYS A 176 -2.83 -8.84 -23.68
C LYS A 176 -1.30 -8.86 -23.65
N LYS A 177 -0.66 -7.82 -24.21
CA LYS A 177 0.80 -7.70 -24.21
C LYS A 177 1.39 -7.62 -22.80
N GLN A 178 0.74 -6.89 -21.88
CA GLN A 178 1.18 -6.83 -20.49
C GLN A 178 1.10 -8.18 -19.79
N ILE A 179 0.02 -8.93 -20.02
CA ILE A 179 -0.18 -10.26 -19.47
C ILE A 179 0.83 -11.25 -20.06
N GLU A 180 1.03 -11.23 -21.37
CA GLU A 180 2.02 -12.08 -22.04
C GLU A 180 3.44 -11.80 -21.51
N LEU A 181 3.80 -10.52 -21.34
CA LEU A 181 5.07 -10.12 -20.76
C LEU A 181 5.19 -10.60 -19.30
N SER A 182 4.16 -10.36 -18.49
CA SER A 182 4.13 -10.78 -17.09
C SER A 182 4.23 -12.31 -16.96
N ALA A 183 3.42 -13.06 -17.70
CA ALA A 183 3.45 -14.52 -17.70
C ALA A 183 4.80 -15.09 -18.19
N SER A 184 5.46 -14.39 -19.11
CA SER A 184 6.79 -14.82 -19.60
C SER A 184 7.90 -14.70 -18.54
N ILE A 185 7.70 -13.85 -17.52
CA ILE A 185 8.68 -13.58 -16.46
C ILE A 185 8.29 -14.29 -15.17
N PHE A 186 7.00 -14.25 -14.84
CA PHE A 186 6.42 -14.77 -13.60
C PHE A 186 5.58 -16.01 -13.89
N GLU A 187 6.21 -17.12 -14.22
CA GLU A 187 5.57 -18.38 -14.60
C GLU A 187 4.66 -18.96 -13.51
N ASN A 188 4.88 -18.59 -12.24
CA ASN A 188 4.05 -18.97 -11.09
C ASN A 188 3.08 -17.85 -10.64
N GLY A 189 2.89 -16.83 -11.49
CA GLY A 189 2.26 -15.58 -11.09
C GLY A 189 3.21 -14.65 -10.32
N ASP A 190 3.00 -13.36 -10.39
CA ASP A 190 3.91 -12.39 -9.75
C ASP A 190 3.71 -12.28 -8.22
N PHE A 191 2.67 -12.90 -7.69
CA PHE A 191 2.48 -13.08 -6.24
C PHE A 191 3.54 -14.01 -5.66
N CYS A 192 3.85 -15.10 -6.35
CA CYS A 192 4.81 -16.12 -5.93
C CYS A 192 6.25 -15.82 -6.38
N LEU A 193 7.21 -16.59 -5.88
CA LEU A 193 8.56 -16.63 -6.44
C LEU A 193 8.54 -17.26 -7.84
N THR A 194 9.35 -16.75 -8.75
CA THR A 194 9.67 -17.45 -10.00
C THR A 194 10.52 -18.68 -9.71
N ASN A 195 10.59 -19.63 -10.65
CA ASN A 195 11.43 -20.81 -10.49
C ASN A 195 12.90 -20.43 -10.29
N GLY A 196 13.39 -19.40 -11.00
CA GLY A 196 14.75 -18.88 -10.84
C GLY A 196 14.99 -18.28 -9.45
N GLU A 197 14.05 -17.47 -8.97
CA GLU A 197 14.13 -16.90 -7.61
C GLU A 197 14.07 -18.00 -6.54
N ALA A 198 13.17 -18.98 -6.67
CA ALA A 198 13.08 -20.10 -5.74
C ALA A 198 14.36 -20.92 -5.70
N ALA A 199 14.94 -21.23 -6.87
CA ALA A 199 16.21 -21.95 -6.96
C ALA A 199 17.37 -21.15 -6.31
N MET A 200 17.42 -19.84 -6.54
CA MET A 200 18.40 -18.96 -5.90
C MET A 200 18.23 -18.94 -4.38
N VAL A 201 16.99 -18.79 -3.88
CA VAL A 201 16.70 -18.83 -2.44
C VAL A 201 17.14 -20.14 -1.80
N GLU A 202 16.82 -21.29 -2.40
CA GLU A 202 17.25 -22.59 -1.88
C GLU A 202 18.78 -22.75 -1.91
N LYS A 203 19.43 -22.29 -2.98
CA LYS A 203 20.90 -22.30 -3.08
C LYS A 203 21.55 -21.45 -1.98
N VAL A 204 20.99 -20.27 -1.68
CA VAL A 204 21.50 -19.40 -0.61
C VAL A 204 21.26 -20.02 0.77
N LYS A 205 20.07 -20.55 1.05
CA LYS A 205 19.74 -21.23 2.31
C LYS A 205 20.69 -22.40 2.60
N ALA A 206 21.03 -23.15 1.56
CA ALA A 206 21.94 -24.32 1.70
C ALA A 206 23.40 -23.92 1.98
N ASN A 207 23.82 -22.70 1.65
CA ASN A 207 25.22 -22.29 1.69
C ASN A 207 25.56 -21.24 2.76
N PHE A 208 24.56 -20.50 3.30
CA PHE A 208 24.80 -19.41 4.24
C PHE A 208 24.06 -19.65 5.56
N LYS A 209 24.66 -19.21 6.68
CA LYS A 209 24.07 -19.37 8.02
C LYS A 209 23.06 -18.29 8.36
N ASN A 210 23.33 -17.06 7.91
CA ASN A 210 22.54 -15.88 8.21
C ASN A 210 21.96 -15.37 6.90
N VAL A 211 20.71 -15.71 6.60
CA VAL A 211 20.02 -15.27 5.39
C VAL A 211 19.02 -14.16 5.76
N ILE A 212 19.20 -12.99 5.18
CA ILE A 212 18.34 -11.84 5.34
C ILE A 212 17.60 -11.62 4.03
N VAL A 213 16.32 -11.30 4.08
CA VAL A 213 15.53 -10.99 2.88
C VAL A 213 15.08 -9.54 2.90
N VAL A 214 15.26 -8.85 1.77
CA VAL A 214 14.77 -7.50 1.52
C VAL A 214 13.76 -7.55 0.38
N MET A 215 12.51 -7.22 0.68
CA MET A 215 11.39 -7.24 -0.26
C MET A 215 11.15 -5.84 -0.82
N ASN A 216 11.64 -5.57 -2.02
CA ASN A 216 11.37 -4.34 -2.77
C ASN A 216 10.11 -4.53 -3.63
N VAL A 217 8.95 -4.41 -3.02
CA VAL A 217 7.66 -4.76 -3.64
C VAL A 217 6.65 -3.63 -3.50
N GLY A 218 5.80 -3.44 -4.49
CA GLY A 218 4.77 -2.39 -4.49
C GLY A 218 3.38 -2.86 -4.06
N GLY A 219 3.24 -4.13 -3.68
CA GLY A 219 1.97 -4.71 -3.27
C GLY A 219 2.16 -6.04 -2.56
N MET A 220 1.08 -6.80 -2.40
CA MET A 220 1.09 -8.07 -1.70
C MET A 220 1.82 -9.15 -2.49
N VAL A 221 2.55 -10.00 -1.79
CA VAL A 221 3.32 -11.12 -2.33
C VAL A 221 3.20 -12.32 -1.38
N ASP A 222 3.49 -13.51 -1.88
CA ASP A 222 3.59 -14.69 -1.03
C ASP A 222 4.69 -14.50 0.02
N THR A 223 4.31 -14.72 1.26
CA THR A 223 5.19 -14.65 2.42
C THR A 223 5.41 -16.02 3.08
N SER A 224 4.75 -17.07 2.58
CA SER A 224 4.76 -18.41 3.16
C SER A 224 6.15 -19.03 3.08
N TRP A 225 6.94 -18.73 2.04
CA TRP A 225 8.26 -19.30 1.83
C TRP A 225 9.30 -18.85 2.87
N PHE A 226 9.08 -17.73 3.57
CA PHE A 226 10.01 -17.27 4.62
C PHE A 226 9.38 -17.23 6.02
N LYS A 227 8.05 -17.18 6.16
CA LYS A 227 7.40 -16.99 7.46
C LYS A 227 7.88 -17.93 8.53
N ASP A 228 7.84 -19.22 8.26
CA ASP A 228 8.22 -20.28 9.19
C ASP A 228 9.58 -20.94 8.85
N CYS A 229 10.32 -20.38 7.88
CA CYS A 229 11.61 -20.87 7.43
C CYS A 229 12.71 -20.45 8.43
N LYS A 230 13.31 -21.42 9.12
CA LYS A 230 14.34 -21.16 10.15
C LYS A 230 15.64 -20.65 9.56
N GLU A 231 15.93 -20.98 8.32
CA GLU A 231 17.11 -20.55 7.58
C GLU A 231 17.07 -19.08 7.18
N ILE A 232 15.86 -18.46 7.24
CA ILE A 232 15.64 -17.04 6.96
C ILE A 232 15.19 -16.33 8.26
N PRO A 233 16.13 -15.93 9.14
CA PRO A 233 15.79 -15.33 10.43
C PRO A 233 15.34 -13.86 10.37
N ALA A 234 15.54 -13.15 9.25
CA ALA A 234 15.16 -11.74 9.16
C ALA A 234 14.61 -11.38 7.78
N VAL A 235 13.48 -10.66 7.77
CA VAL A 235 12.82 -10.19 6.55
C VAL A 235 12.35 -8.75 6.71
N LEU A 236 12.77 -7.89 5.78
CA LEU A 236 12.41 -6.48 5.70
C LEU A 236 11.54 -6.22 4.46
N MET A 237 10.32 -5.74 4.66
CA MET A 237 9.50 -5.18 3.59
C MET A 237 9.96 -3.75 3.32
N ALA A 238 10.75 -3.56 2.26
CA ALA A 238 11.38 -2.29 1.92
C ALA A 238 10.51 -1.40 1.03
N TRP A 239 9.45 -1.98 0.47
CA TRP A 239 8.51 -1.30 -0.42
C TRP A 239 9.19 -0.68 -1.66
N GLN A 240 8.52 0.29 -2.28
CA GLN A 240 9.05 1.15 -3.33
C GLN A 240 9.41 2.51 -2.72
N GLY A 241 10.64 2.60 -2.20
CA GLY A 241 11.09 3.68 -1.31
C GLY A 241 11.53 4.99 -2.01
N GLY A 242 11.21 5.20 -3.30
CA GLY A 242 11.61 6.38 -4.03
C GLY A 242 13.08 6.36 -4.48
N MET A 243 13.60 7.52 -4.89
CA MET A 243 14.95 7.64 -5.45
C MET A 243 16.08 7.22 -4.49
N GLU A 244 15.87 7.31 -3.19
CA GLU A 244 16.82 6.91 -2.14
C GLU A 244 16.45 5.55 -1.48
N GLY A 245 15.49 4.81 -2.06
CA GLY A 245 14.93 3.59 -1.47
C GLY A 245 15.95 2.53 -1.10
N GLY A 246 16.90 2.24 -1.99
CA GLY A 246 17.97 1.26 -1.71
C GLY A 246 18.91 1.69 -0.60
N LEU A 247 19.22 2.99 -0.50
CA LEU A 247 20.03 3.52 0.60
C LEU A 247 19.25 3.53 1.92
N ALA A 248 17.95 3.85 1.89
CA ALA A 248 17.09 3.76 3.07
C ALA A 248 16.99 2.31 3.60
N ALA A 249 16.89 1.32 2.70
CA ALA A 249 16.93 -0.10 3.09
C ALA A 249 18.28 -0.49 3.70
N ALA A 250 19.38 0.02 3.14
CA ALA A 250 20.73 -0.20 3.72
C ALA A 250 20.85 0.40 5.12
N ASP A 251 20.29 1.61 5.38
CA ASP A 251 20.27 2.24 6.70
C ASP A 251 19.52 1.39 7.73
N VAL A 252 18.39 0.79 7.33
CA VAL A 252 17.65 -0.11 8.21
C VAL A 252 18.48 -1.35 8.50
N VAL A 253 19.03 -2.02 7.48
CA VAL A 253 19.81 -3.23 7.64
C VAL A 253 21.05 -3.04 8.52
N THR A 254 21.71 -1.86 8.46
CA THR A 254 22.88 -1.53 9.31
C THR A 254 22.51 -0.96 10.69
N GLY A 255 21.23 -0.61 10.89
CA GLY A 255 20.73 -0.08 12.16
C GLY A 255 20.91 1.42 12.35
N ASP A 256 21.30 2.17 11.30
CA ASP A 256 21.27 3.64 11.30
C ASP A 256 19.83 4.14 11.45
N VAL A 257 18.87 3.35 10.97
CA VAL A 257 17.44 3.55 11.17
C VAL A 257 16.84 2.30 11.81
N ASN A 258 16.17 2.45 12.95
CA ASN A 258 15.35 1.40 13.53
C ASN A 258 13.98 1.40 12.82
N PRO A 259 13.58 0.28 12.15
CA PRO A 259 12.30 0.23 11.44
C PRO A 259 11.14 0.46 12.40
N SER A 260 10.13 1.16 11.92
CA SER A 260 8.94 1.49 12.71
C SER A 260 7.67 1.58 11.86
N GLY A 261 7.73 1.06 10.64
CA GLY A 261 6.59 0.87 9.77
C GLY A 261 5.67 -0.25 10.27
N LYS A 262 4.42 -0.19 9.86
CA LYS A 262 3.40 -1.22 10.13
C LYS A 262 2.76 -1.62 8.82
N LEU A 263 2.40 -2.91 8.69
CA LEU A 263 1.68 -3.40 7.52
C LEU A 263 0.34 -2.68 7.39
N VAL A 264 0.08 -2.13 6.21
CA VAL A 264 -1.17 -1.44 5.87
C VAL A 264 -2.22 -2.38 5.31
N ASP A 265 -1.83 -3.64 5.09
CA ASP A 265 -2.68 -4.72 4.61
C ASP A 265 -2.47 -5.99 5.43
N THR A 266 -3.39 -6.96 5.24
CA THR A 266 -3.28 -8.31 5.77
C THR A 266 -2.62 -9.21 4.72
N TYR A 267 -1.55 -9.90 5.08
CA TYR A 267 -0.89 -10.87 4.21
C TYR A 267 -1.46 -12.25 4.45
N ALA A 268 -2.23 -12.75 3.50
CA ALA A 268 -2.75 -14.11 3.51
C ALA A 268 -1.68 -15.13 3.07
N ALA A 269 -1.94 -16.40 3.31
CA ALA A 269 -1.04 -17.48 2.97
C ALA A 269 -0.96 -17.72 1.45
N THR A 270 -2.10 -17.58 0.76
CA THR A 270 -2.19 -17.73 -0.70
C THR A 270 -2.99 -16.57 -1.32
N LEU A 271 -2.89 -16.41 -2.63
CA LEU A 271 -3.66 -15.40 -3.36
C LEU A 271 -5.16 -15.70 -3.31
N GLU A 272 -5.53 -16.99 -3.34
CA GLU A 272 -6.91 -17.48 -3.30
C GLU A 272 -7.62 -17.22 -1.97
N ASP A 273 -6.86 -16.92 -0.92
CA ASP A 273 -7.43 -16.59 0.39
C ASP A 273 -8.05 -15.19 0.46
N TYR A 274 -7.74 -14.33 -0.52
CA TYR A 274 -8.35 -12.99 -0.60
C TYR A 274 -9.72 -13.07 -1.26
N PRO A 275 -10.77 -12.45 -0.67
CA PRO A 275 -12.14 -12.58 -1.17
C PRO A 275 -12.35 -11.98 -2.58
N SER A 276 -11.50 -11.05 -2.99
CA SER A 276 -11.57 -10.39 -4.29
C SER A 276 -10.87 -11.14 -5.42
N THR A 277 -10.06 -12.16 -5.14
CA THR A 277 -9.23 -12.83 -6.15
C THR A 277 -10.06 -13.41 -7.31
N GLU A 278 -11.21 -14.00 -6.99
CA GLU A 278 -12.10 -14.59 -8.00
C GLU A 278 -12.67 -13.54 -8.97
N ASN A 279 -12.93 -12.33 -8.50
CA ASN A 279 -13.62 -11.28 -9.24
C ASN A 279 -12.69 -10.24 -9.87
N PHE A 280 -11.49 -10.05 -9.31
CA PHE A 280 -10.64 -8.89 -9.61
C PHE A 280 -10.31 -8.74 -11.10
N HIS A 281 -10.08 -9.85 -11.80
CA HIS A 281 -9.78 -9.87 -13.23
C HIS A 281 -10.84 -10.59 -14.06
N LYS A 282 -12.06 -10.76 -13.54
CA LYS A 282 -13.13 -11.49 -14.22
C LYS A 282 -13.66 -10.77 -15.44
N SER A 283 -13.65 -9.44 -15.46
CA SER A 283 -14.05 -8.63 -16.59
C SER A 283 -13.12 -7.43 -16.74
N VAL A 284 -12.90 -6.99 -17.98
CA VAL A 284 -12.19 -5.72 -18.29
C VAL A 284 -13.12 -4.50 -18.17
N TYR A 285 -14.41 -4.72 -18.04
CA TYR A 285 -15.42 -3.68 -18.08
C TYR A 285 -16.01 -3.36 -16.72
N TYR A 286 -15.99 -4.29 -15.77
CA TYR A 286 -16.55 -4.11 -14.44
C TYR A 286 -15.88 -5.05 -13.43
N VAL A 287 -16.00 -4.69 -12.17
CA VAL A 287 -15.64 -5.50 -11.01
C VAL A 287 -16.81 -5.52 -10.05
N ASP A 288 -17.23 -6.72 -9.64
CA ASP A 288 -18.27 -6.91 -8.65
C ASP A 288 -17.66 -6.93 -7.24
N TYR A 289 -17.91 -5.90 -6.44
CA TYR A 289 -17.46 -5.82 -5.05
C TYR A 289 -18.34 -6.67 -4.11
N ASN A 290 -18.38 -7.99 -4.36
CA ASN A 290 -19.21 -8.93 -3.60
C ASN A 290 -18.79 -9.03 -2.13
N GLU A 291 -17.54 -8.74 -1.82
CA GLU A 291 -16.99 -8.69 -0.46
C GLU A 291 -17.49 -7.49 0.36
N ASP A 292 -18.03 -6.46 -0.29
CA ASP A 292 -18.58 -5.25 0.32
C ASP A 292 -17.58 -4.61 1.31
N ILE A 293 -17.98 -4.44 2.57
CA ILE A 293 -17.13 -3.87 3.63
C ILE A 293 -16.05 -4.82 4.14
N TYR A 294 -16.14 -6.12 3.79
CA TYR A 294 -15.23 -7.15 4.30
C TYR A 294 -14.00 -7.30 3.40
N VAL A 295 -13.12 -6.30 3.43
CA VAL A 295 -11.83 -6.28 2.71
C VAL A 295 -10.66 -6.21 3.69
N GLY A 296 -9.50 -6.79 3.32
CA GLY A 296 -8.32 -6.82 4.16
C GLY A 296 -8.60 -7.36 5.57
N TYR A 297 -8.12 -6.70 6.62
CA TYR A 297 -8.32 -7.16 7.99
C TYR A 297 -9.79 -7.22 8.40
N ARG A 298 -10.68 -6.41 7.80
CA ARG A 298 -12.12 -6.48 8.07
C ARG A 298 -12.71 -7.81 7.64
N TYR A 299 -12.21 -8.39 6.56
CA TYR A 299 -12.54 -9.75 6.15
C TYR A 299 -11.89 -10.78 7.08
N PHE A 300 -10.57 -10.75 7.19
CA PHE A 300 -9.81 -11.80 7.87
C PHE A 300 -10.09 -11.89 9.37
N GLU A 301 -10.44 -10.80 10.04
CA GLU A 301 -10.76 -10.80 11.46
C GLU A 301 -12.27 -10.99 11.75
N THR A 302 -13.11 -11.04 10.71
CA THR A 302 -14.57 -11.16 10.88
C THR A 302 -15.11 -12.49 10.38
N ILE A 303 -14.74 -12.89 9.15
CA ILE A 303 -15.33 -14.07 8.51
C ILE A 303 -14.81 -15.34 9.19
N PRO A 304 -15.72 -16.30 9.56
CA PRO A 304 -15.32 -17.52 10.22
C PRO A 304 -14.24 -18.29 9.44
N GLY A 305 -13.16 -18.69 10.11
CA GLY A 305 -12.05 -19.44 9.52
C GLY A 305 -11.06 -18.59 8.69
N ALA A 306 -11.37 -17.34 8.36
CA ALA A 306 -10.47 -16.51 7.57
C ALA A 306 -9.18 -16.11 8.33
N ALA A 307 -9.27 -15.95 9.65
CA ALA A 307 -8.11 -15.57 10.48
C ALA A 307 -6.96 -16.59 10.41
N GLU A 308 -7.26 -17.88 10.21
CA GLU A 308 -6.29 -18.98 10.13
C GLU A 308 -5.44 -18.92 8.85
N LYS A 309 -5.93 -18.22 7.84
CA LYS A 309 -5.30 -18.04 6.53
C LYS A 309 -4.29 -16.89 6.47
N VAL A 310 -4.04 -16.23 7.59
CA VAL A 310 -3.19 -15.01 7.64
C VAL A 310 -1.77 -15.34 8.06
N ASN A 311 -0.82 -14.93 7.24
CA ASN A 311 0.60 -14.97 7.57
C ASN A 311 1.00 -13.80 8.46
N TYR A 312 0.61 -12.57 8.07
CA TYR A 312 0.89 -11.36 8.84
C TYR A 312 -0.37 -10.47 8.90
N PRO A 313 -0.83 -10.11 10.11
CA PRO A 313 -2.04 -9.32 10.27
C PRO A 313 -1.81 -7.83 9.95
N PHE A 314 -2.86 -7.11 9.65
CA PHE A 314 -2.87 -5.66 9.52
C PHE A 314 -2.28 -4.99 10.76
N GLY A 315 -1.47 -3.96 10.54
CA GLY A 315 -0.83 -3.20 11.61
C GLY A 315 0.43 -3.85 12.18
N PHE A 316 0.79 -5.08 11.75
CA PHE A 316 1.98 -5.79 12.23
C PHE A 316 3.27 -5.12 11.77
N GLY A 317 4.30 -5.17 12.60
CA GLY A 317 5.65 -4.70 12.29
C GLY A 317 6.51 -4.72 13.55
N LEU A 318 7.72 -5.26 13.42
CA LEU A 318 8.72 -5.42 14.45
C LEU A 318 9.68 -4.22 14.51
N SER A 319 10.48 -4.19 15.54
CA SER A 319 11.53 -3.18 15.77
C SER A 319 12.79 -3.86 16.32
N TYR A 320 13.93 -3.18 16.24
CA TYR A 320 15.17 -3.59 16.94
C TYR A 320 15.16 -3.31 18.44
N THR A 321 14.03 -2.84 18.97
CA THR A 321 13.77 -2.63 20.37
C THR A 321 12.38 -3.12 20.75
N SER A 322 12.03 -3.12 22.02
CA SER A 322 10.72 -3.51 22.52
C SER A 322 9.99 -2.33 23.15
N PHE A 323 8.67 -2.37 23.12
CA PHE A 323 7.81 -1.35 23.71
C PHE A 323 6.73 -1.98 24.58
N GLU A 324 6.35 -1.26 25.60
CA GLU A 324 5.18 -1.55 26.41
C GLU A 324 4.18 -0.40 26.26
N THR A 325 2.91 -0.74 26.09
CA THR A 325 1.81 0.23 26.02
C THR A 325 0.87 0.00 27.17
N GLU A 326 0.73 1.01 28.03
CA GLU A 326 -0.22 1.06 29.14
C GLU A 326 -1.37 2.00 28.78
N VAL A 327 -2.62 1.56 28.91
CA VAL A 327 -3.81 2.41 28.75
C VAL A 327 -4.07 3.12 30.06
N LEU A 328 -4.02 4.45 30.04
CA LEU A 328 -4.20 5.31 31.22
C LEU A 328 -5.66 5.69 31.46
N GLY A 329 -6.51 5.55 30.44
CA GLY A 329 -7.94 5.81 30.52
C GLY A 329 -8.58 5.95 29.15
N ALA A 330 -9.89 5.72 29.12
CA ALA A 330 -10.74 5.88 27.95
C ALA A 330 -12.03 6.57 28.38
N GLU A 331 -12.52 7.50 27.57
CA GLU A 331 -13.73 8.26 27.83
C GLU A 331 -14.42 8.68 26.50
N GLU A 332 -15.73 8.87 26.53
CA GLU A 332 -16.41 9.69 25.53
C GLU A 332 -16.41 11.14 26.04
N LYS A 333 -15.98 12.06 25.21
CA LYS A 333 -15.95 13.48 25.52
C LYS A 333 -16.23 14.33 24.29
N ASP A 334 -17.22 15.18 24.39
CA ASP A 334 -17.63 16.14 23.32
C ASP A 334 -17.85 15.45 21.96
N GLY A 335 -18.51 14.29 21.95
CA GLY A 335 -18.80 13.51 20.75
C GLY A 335 -17.59 12.76 20.19
N LYS A 336 -16.53 12.59 20.97
CA LYS A 336 -15.32 11.87 20.60
C LYS A 336 -15.02 10.75 21.57
N ILE A 337 -14.58 9.63 21.03
CA ILE A 337 -13.89 8.61 21.80
C ILE A 337 -12.44 9.08 21.99
N VAL A 338 -12.00 9.13 23.22
CA VAL A 338 -10.64 9.58 23.60
C VAL A 338 -9.98 8.52 24.45
N VAL A 339 -8.84 8.00 23.98
CA VAL A 339 -8.03 7.03 24.73
C VAL A 339 -6.65 7.63 24.99
N LYS A 340 -6.22 7.60 26.23
CA LYS A 340 -4.90 8.05 26.68
C LYS A 340 -4.05 6.82 26.99
N ALA A 341 -2.85 6.77 26.44
CA ALA A 341 -1.89 5.69 26.70
C ALA A 341 -0.49 6.22 26.96
N ALA A 342 0.30 5.44 27.67
CA ALA A 342 1.73 5.64 27.86
C ALA A 342 2.49 4.56 27.09
N VAL A 343 3.47 4.95 26.28
CA VAL A 343 4.34 4.04 25.52
C VAL A 343 5.74 4.16 26.06
N THR A 344 6.29 3.07 26.57
CA THR A 344 7.64 2.99 27.11
C THR A 344 8.52 2.14 26.20
N ASN A 345 9.69 2.63 25.84
CA ASN A 345 10.71 1.83 25.21
C ASN A 345 11.40 0.95 26.27
N THR A 346 11.09 -0.34 26.29
CA THR A 346 11.61 -1.32 27.25
C THR A 346 12.87 -2.04 26.78
N GLY A 347 13.26 -1.81 25.52
CA GLY A 347 14.43 -2.46 24.94
C GLY A 347 15.72 -1.64 25.06
N LYS A 348 16.73 -2.03 24.28
CA LYS A 348 18.11 -1.51 24.39
C LYS A 348 18.47 -0.46 23.34
N ARG A 349 17.61 -0.21 22.34
CA ARG A 349 17.87 0.72 21.23
C ARG A 349 16.81 1.81 21.19
N ALA A 350 17.17 2.98 20.71
CA ALA A 350 16.19 4.01 20.43
C ALA A 350 15.26 3.56 19.30
N GLY A 351 13.95 3.85 19.42
CA GLY A 351 12.97 3.44 18.45
C GLY A 351 11.65 4.19 18.55
N LYS A 352 10.76 3.93 17.63
CA LYS A 352 9.40 4.47 17.58
C LYS A 352 8.39 3.33 17.55
N GLU A 353 7.23 3.53 18.17
CA GLU A 353 6.12 2.59 18.12
C GLU A 353 4.86 3.26 17.58
N VAL A 354 3.97 2.48 16.95
CA VAL A 354 2.65 2.92 16.49
C VAL A 354 1.58 2.25 17.33
N VAL A 355 0.92 3.04 18.18
CA VAL A 355 -0.24 2.59 18.93
C VAL A 355 -1.48 2.72 18.05
N GLN A 356 -2.31 1.70 18.05
CA GLN A 356 -3.52 1.60 17.23
C GLN A 356 -4.73 1.39 18.14
N LEU A 357 -5.78 2.19 17.89
CA LEU A 357 -7.07 2.11 18.57
C LEU A 357 -8.10 1.58 17.59
N TYR A 358 -8.68 0.45 17.91
CA TYR A 358 -9.74 -0.18 17.14
C TYR A 358 -11.07 -0.09 17.90
N TYR A 359 -12.18 -0.15 17.17
CA TYR A 359 -13.49 -0.33 17.73
C TYR A 359 -14.19 -1.54 17.09
N GLY A 360 -15.10 -2.16 17.84
CA GLY A 360 -16.06 -3.14 17.36
C GLY A 360 -17.46 -2.61 17.58
N ALA A 361 -18.19 -2.39 16.50
CA ALA A 361 -19.57 -1.96 16.56
C ALA A 361 -20.51 -3.15 16.79
N PRO A 362 -21.72 -2.95 17.34
CA PRO A 362 -22.69 -4.03 17.54
C PRO A 362 -23.12 -4.64 16.20
N GLN A 363 -23.20 -5.97 16.15
CA GLN A 363 -23.74 -6.71 15.01
C GLN A 363 -25.25 -6.52 14.96
N GLY A 364 -25.69 -5.47 14.25
CA GLY A 364 -27.10 -5.14 14.07
C GLY A 364 -27.63 -5.58 12.71
N LYS A 365 -28.54 -4.79 12.15
CA LYS A 365 -29.16 -5.09 10.84
C LYS A 365 -28.22 -4.85 9.66
N LEU A 366 -27.24 -3.96 9.82
CA LEU A 366 -26.35 -3.56 8.71
C LEU A 366 -25.14 -4.49 8.55
N GLY A 367 -24.81 -5.27 9.59
CA GLY A 367 -23.57 -6.02 9.64
C GLY A 367 -22.37 -5.11 9.91
N LYS A 368 -21.33 -5.65 10.55
CA LYS A 368 -20.12 -4.89 10.92
C LYS A 368 -18.89 -5.79 10.84
N PRO A 369 -17.72 -5.23 10.51
CA PRO A 369 -16.46 -5.89 10.81
C PRO A 369 -16.29 -6.10 12.32
N ALA A 370 -15.59 -7.16 12.70
CA ALA A 370 -15.31 -7.44 14.12
C ALA A 370 -14.50 -6.33 14.78
N LYS A 371 -13.59 -5.73 14.01
CA LYS A 371 -12.78 -4.58 14.42
C LYS A 371 -12.59 -3.61 13.27
N GLU A 372 -12.57 -2.31 13.57
CA GLU A 372 -12.19 -1.25 12.65
C GLU A 372 -11.20 -0.29 13.30
N LEU A 373 -10.21 0.18 12.53
CA LEU A 373 -9.22 1.14 13.00
C LEU A 373 -9.87 2.53 13.15
N GLY A 374 -10.04 2.99 14.38
CA GLY A 374 -10.58 4.33 14.67
C GLY A 374 -9.50 5.41 14.69
N ALA A 375 -8.33 5.10 15.26
CA ALA A 375 -7.20 6.04 15.34
C ALA A 375 -5.88 5.32 15.50
N TYR A 376 -4.78 5.99 15.15
CA TYR A 376 -3.43 5.54 15.46
C TYR A 376 -2.52 6.72 15.79
N ARG A 377 -1.43 6.44 16.50
CA ARG A 377 -0.43 7.45 16.82
C ARG A 377 0.97 6.84 16.84
N LYS A 378 1.90 7.41 16.07
CA LYS A 378 3.32 7.07 16.11
C LYS A 378 4.00 7.93 17.18
N THR A 379 4.84 7.32 18.01
CA THR A 379 5.64 8.04 19.00
C THR A 379 6.74 8.86 18.33
N ARG A 380 7.30 9.84 19.05
CA ARG A 380 8.63 10.33 18.75
C ARG A 380 9.67 9.22 18.93
N LEU A 381 10.92 9.49 18.56
CA LEU A 381 12.02 8.58 18.89
C LEU A 381 12.19 8.51 20.42
N LEU A 382 11.99 7.32 20.98
CA LEU A 382 12.15 7.05 22.41
C LEU A 382 13.48 6.38 22.67
N GLN A 383 14.27 6.94 23.60
CA GLN A 383 15.47 6.29 24.11
C GLN A 383 15.10 5.09 25.00
N PRO A 384 16.02 4.13 25.24
CA PRO A 384 15.81 3.07 26.22
C PRO A 384 15.33 3.61 27.57
N GLY A 385 14.23 3.06 28.10
CA GLY A 385 13.59 3.49 29.34
C GLY A 385 12.72 4.75 29.24
N GLU A 386 12.68 5.40 28.06
CA GLU A 386 11.90 6.63 27.89
C GLU A 386 10.43 6.31 27.61
N THR A 387 9.55 7.11 28.24
CA THR A 387 8.09 7.00 28.08
C THR A 387 7.52 8.24 27.40
N GLN A 388 6.54 8.05 26.53
CA GLN A 388 5.72 9.12 25.94
C GLN A 388 4.24 8.83 26.17
N ARG A 389 3.50 9.85 26.65
CA ARG A 389 2.04 9.80 26.64
C ARG A 389 1.51 10.16 25.26
N VAL A 390 0.56 9.39 24.78
CA VAL A 390 -0.13 9.59 23.51
C VAL A 390 -1.64 9.67 23.74
N VAL A 391 -2.31 10.42 22.88
CA VAL A 391 -3.77 10.51 22.86
C VAL A 391 -4.24 10.04 21.49
N LEU A 392 -5.14 9.07 21.47
CA LEU A 392 -5.83 8.59 20.30
C LEU A 392 -7.28 9.06 20.39
N SER A 393 -7.82 9.63 19.33
CA SER A 393 -9.22 10.06 19.33
C SER A 393 -9.80 10.08 17.94
N PHE A 394 -11.10 9.79 17.85
CA PHE A 394 -11.91 9.89 16.66
C PHE A 394 -13.35 10.23 17.05
N THR A 395 -14.19 10.67 16.12
CA THR A 395 -15.56 11.08 16.46
C THR A 395 -16.46 9.84 16.62
N VAL A 396 -17.48 9.94 17.47
CA VAL A 396 -18.50 8.88 17.58
C VAL A 396 -19.15 8.61 16.23
N GLU A 397 -19.31 9.64 15.42
CA GLU A 397 -19.93 9.55 14.09
C GLU A 397 -19.09 8.74 13.09
N ASP A 398 -17.76 8.64 13.30
CA ASP A 398 -16.88 7.79 12.46
C ASP A 398 -17.21 6.29 12.58
N MET A 399 -17.95 5.88 13.62
CA MET A 399 -18.41 4.49 13.80
C MET A 399 -19.73 4.19 13.07
N ALA A 400 -20.34 5.17 12.39
CA ALA A 400 -21.57 4.96 11.67
C ALA A 400 -21.37 4.16 10.38
N SER A 401 -22.31 3.30 10.06
CA SER A 401 -22.34 2.56 8.79
C SER A 401 -23.37 3.13 7.85
N PHE A 402 -23.07 3.08 6.56
CA PHE A 402 -24.01 3.52 5.53
C PHE A 402 -25.07 2.43 5.27
N ASP A 403 -26.34 2.82 5.33
CA ASP A 403 -27.48 1.97 5.04
C ASP A 403 -28.02 2.27 3.64
N ASP A 404 -27.53 1.54 2.67
CA ASP A 404 -27.92 1.68 1.27
C ASP A 404 -29.32 1.12 0.99
N LEU A 405 -29.70 0.03 1.67
CA LEU A 405 -30.95 -0.68 1.45
C LEU A 405 -32.14 -0.16 2.26
N GLY A 406 -31.89 0.63 3.32
CA GLY A 406 -32.94 1.11 4.21
C GLY A 406 -33.38 0.07 5.25
N LYS A 407 -32.46 -0.77 5.73
CA LYS A 407 -32.74 -1.71 6.84
C LYS A 407 -33.04 -0.99 8.15
N VAL A 408 -32.51 0.23 8.31
CA VAL A 408 -32.76 1.16 9.42
C VAL A 408 -33.22 2.49 8.88
N ALA A 409 -32.42 3.16 8.01
CA ALA A 409 -32.74 4.43 7.37
C ALA A 409 -32.05 4.50 6.00
N LYS A 410 -32.83 4.43 4.92
CA LYS A 410 -32.29 4.36 3.55
C LYS A 410 -31.42 5.57 3.21
N SER A 411 -30.25 5.28 2.62
CA SER A 411 -29.26 6.27 2.17
C SER A 411 -28.75 7.17 3.30
N ALA A 412 -28.57 6.60 4.48
CA ALA A 412 -28.12 7.32 5.66
C ALA A 412 -26.91 6.65 6.33
N TYR A 413 -26.07 7.45 6.96
CA TYR A 413 -25.13 6.93 7.94
C TYR A 413 -25.82 6.71 9.27
N VAL A 414 -25.70 5.51 9.84
CA VAL A 414 -26.41 5.08 11.03
C VAL A 414 -25.47 4.50 12.06
N LEU A 415 -25.58 4.99 13.29
CA LEU A 415 -25.09 4.29 14.48
C LEU A 415 -26.22 3.38 14.96
N GLU A 416 -26.01 2.08 14.97
CA GLU A 416 -27.00 1.13 15.47
C GLU A 416 -26.96 1.05 17.00
N ALA A 417 -28.11 0.74 17.62
CA ALA A 417 -28.20 0.56 19.07
C ALA A 417 -27.33 -0.63 19.53
N GLY A 418 -26.73 -0.49 20.70
CA GLY A 418 -25.88 -1.52 21.29
C GLY A 418 -24.59 -0.97 21.90
N SER A 419 -23.73 -1.88 22.34
CA SER A 419 -22.45 -1.55 22.94
C SER A 419 -21.35 -1.55 21.90
N TYR A 420 -20.66 -0.42 21.77
CA TYR A 420 -19.42 -0.28 21.01
C TYR A 420 -18.26 -0.56 21.95
N VAL A 421 -17.38 -1.45 21.54
CA VAL A 421 -16.22 -1.91 22.32
C VAL A 421 -14.93 -1.40 21.69
N PHE A 422 -13.88 -1.23 22.50
CA PHE A 422 -12.63 -0.63 22.03
C PHE A 422 -11.44 -1.52 22.36
N TYR A 423 -10.41 -1.44 21.52
CA TYR A 423 -9.19 -2.24 21.65
C TYR A 423 -7.98 -1.36 21.38
N VAL A 424 -6.90 -1.56 22.13
CA VAL A 424 -5.62 -0.87 21.95
C VAL A 424 -4.49 -1.87 21.81
N GLY A 425 -3.65 -1.68 20.81
CA GLY A 425 -2.48 -2.50 20.59
C GLY A 425 -1.57 -1.95 19.50
N ASN A 426 -0.66 -2.76 19.01
CA ASN A 426 0.28 -2.41 17.93
C ASN A 426 -0.01 -3.14 16.60
N ASN A 427 -1.04 -3.97 16.55
CA ASN A 427 -1.67 -4.55 15.37
C ASN A 427 -3.09 -5.00 15.72
N VAL A 428 -3.86 -5.41 14.72
CA VAL A 428 -5.29 -5.75 14.88
C VAL A 428 -5.52 -6.97 15.78
N ARG A 429 -4.59 -7.94 15.83
CA ARG A 429 -4.73 -9.18 16.63
C ARG A 429 -4.29 -9.00 18.07
N ASP A 430 -3.17 -8.31 18.30
CA ASP A 430 -2.63 -8.09 19.62
C ASP A 430 -3.37 -6.99 20.41
N ALA A 431 -4.26 -6.25 19.73
CA ALA A 431 -5.07 -5.21 20.34
C ALA A 431 -5.98 -5.81 21.44
N LYS A 432 -5.78 -5.35 22.68
CA LYS A 432 -6.50 -5.81 23.87
C LYS A 432 -7.76 -4.99 24.06
N LYS A 433 -8.86 -5.67 24.40
CA LYS A 433 -10.13 -5.05 24.73
C LYS A 433 -9.99 -4.18 25.98
N LEU A 434 -10.60 -3.00 25.93
CA LEU A 434 -10.71 -2.10 27.08
C LEU A 434 -11.95 -2.41 27.91
N ASP A 435 -11.94 -2.04 29.18
CA ASP A 435 -13.12 -2.12 30.05
C ASP A 435 -14.15 -1.02 29.72
N PHE A 436 -13.77 -0.04 28.92
CA PHE A 436 -14.62 1.05 28.47
C PHE A 436 -15.49 0.63 27.28
N THR A 437 -16.79 0.98 27.33
CA THR A 437 -17.76 0.85 26.22
C THR A 437 -18.45 2.18 25.97
N TYR A 438 -18.94 2.36 24.74
CA TYR A 438 -19.89 3.40 24.38
C TYR A 438 -21.22 2.74 24.07
N ASP A 439 -22.23 3.00 24.90
CA ASP A 439 -23.54 2.35 24.81
C ASP A 439 -24.56 3.31 24.21
N LEU A 440 -25.22 2.86 23.14
CA LEU A 440 -26.26 3.59 22.45
C LEU A 440 -27.61 2.85 22.58
N ALA A 441 -28.56 3.48 23.26
CA ALA A 441 -29.85 2.85 23.54
C ALA A 441 -30.74 2.68 22.30
N GLU A 442 -30.67 3.63 21.39
CA GLU A 442 -31.48 3.66 20.16
C GLU A 442 -30.60 4.00 18.96
N ALA A 443 -30.96 3.50 17.77
CA ALA A 443 -30.24 3.83 16.55
C ALA A 443 -30.32 5.34 16.24
N LYS A 444 -29.20 5.90 15.79
CA LYS A 444 -29.08 7.33 15.47
C LYS A 444 -28.64 7.52 14.03
N VAL A 445 -29.41 8.25 13.24
CA VAL A 445 -28.98 8.74 11.92
C VAL A 445 -28.02 9.92 12.15
N THR A 446 -26.80 9.82 11.65
CA THR A 446 -25.77 10.86 11.75
C THR A 446 -25.72 11.75 10.53
N ALA A 447 -26.02 11.19 9.35
CA ALA A 447 -26.11 11.95 8.10
C ALA A 447 -27.13 11.29 7.16
N GLN A 448 -27.96 12.11 6.49
CA GLN A 448 -28.94 11.66 5.51
C GLN A 448 -28.53 12.10 4.11
N TYR A 449 -28.57 11.18 3.15
CA TYR A 449 -28.24 11.42 1.74
C TYR A 449 -29.40 11.00 0.83
N THR A 450 -29.19 11.11 -0.48
CA THR A 450 -30.12 10.66 -1.52
C THR A 450 -29.58 9.42 -2.23
N SER A 451 -30.46 8.56 -2.74
CA SER A 451 -30.10 7.30 -3.43
C SER A 451 -29.73 7.51 -4.91
N LEU A 452 -28.95 8.54 -5.26
CA LEU A 452 -28.63 8.84 -6.65
C LEU A 452 -27.60 7.89 -7.27
N ALA A 453 -26.82 7.22 -6.43
CA ALA A 453 -25.75 6.28 -6.84
C ALA A 453 -25.96 4.89 -6.25
N ALA A 454 -27.19 4.44 -6.10
CA ALA A 454 -27.46 3.09 -5.62
C ALA A 454 -26.91 2.04 -6.59
N PRO A 455 -26.26 0.96 -6.13
CA PRO A 455 -25.80 -0.09 -6.99
C PRO A 455 -26.99 -0.80 -7.64
N HIS A 456 -27.05 -0.80 -8.97
CA HIS A 456 -28.16 -1.39 -9.70
C HIS A 456 -27.89 -2.84 -10.12
N LYS A 457 -26.66 -3.32 -10.02
CA LYS A 457 -26.22 -4.54 -10.70
C LYS A 457 -25.51 -5.56 -9.82
N LEU A 458 -25.08 -5.19 -8.63
CA LEU A 458 -24.50 -6.12 -7.68
C LEU A 458 -25.61 -7.05 -7.16
N GLU A 459 -25.52 -8.34 -7.49
CA GLU A 459 -26.56 -9.32 -7.18
C GLU A 459 -26.53 -9.81 -5.73
N LYS A 460 -25.35 -9.79 -5.13
CA LYS A 460 -25.12 -10.30 -3.77
C LYS A 460 -23.98 -9.57 -3.09
N ARG A 461 -23.98 -9.58 -1.76
CA ARG A 461 -22.85 -9.13 -0.94
C ARG A 461 -22.59 -10.07 0.23
N LEU A 462 -21.35 -10.11 0.66
CA LEU A 462 -20.89 -10.92 1.78
C LEU A 462 -21.47 -10.40 3.11
N LEU A 463 -21.81 -11.31 4.01
CA LEU A 463 -22.22 -11.03 5.38
C LEU A 463 -21.16 -11.47 6.38
N ALA A 464 -21.25 -10.97 7.63
CA ALA A 464 -20.29 -11.26 8.70
C ALA A 464 -20.14 -12.74 9.06
N ASP A 465 -21.14 -13.56 8.77
CA ASP A 465 -21.15 -15.00 9.00
C ASP A 465 -20.55 -15.83 7.85
N GLY A 466 -20.09 -15.16 6.78
CA GLY A 466 -19.53 -15.79 5.60
C GLY A 466 -20.57 -16.21 4.54
N THR A 467 -21.86 -15.97 4.77
CA THR A 467 -22.91 -16.17 3.77
C THR A 467 -23.08 -14.96 2.88
N TYR A 468 -23.91 -15.08 1.83
CA TYR A 468 -24.22 -13.98 0.92
C TYR A 468 -25.68 -13.57 1.04
N GLU A 469 -25.91 -12.28 1.14
CA GLU A 469 -27.22 -11.65 1.02
C GLU A 469 -27.50 -11.29 -0.44
N ALA A 470 -28.69 -11.65 -0.93
CA ALA A 470 -29.15 -11.20 -2.24
C ALA A 470 -29.52 -9.72 -2.18
N LEU A 471 -29.07 -8.96 -3.17
CA LEU A 471 -29.37 -7.54 -3.29
C LEU A 471 -30.55 -7.32 -4.25
N PRO A 472 -31.39 -6.29 -4.01
CA PRO A 472 -32.41 -5.91 -4.96
C PRO A 472 -31.72 -5.30 -6.18
N THR A 473 -31.60 -6.09 -7.24
CA THR A 473 -31.13 -5.61 -8.53
C THR A 473 -32.32 -5.08 -9.33
N ASP A 474 -32.21 -3.92 -9.91
CA ASP A 474 -33.04 -3.54 -11.04
C ASP A 474 -32.66 -4.45 -12.21
N ASN A 475 -33.53 -5.42 -12.52
CA ASN A 475 -33.33 -6.50 -13.46
C ASN A 475 -33.13 -6.08 -14.94
N GLY A 476 -32.45 -4.97 -15.15
CA GLY A 476 -31.82 -4.77 -16.42
C GLY A 476 -30.56 -5.62 -16.46
N PRO A 477 -30.34 -6.47 -17.45
CA PRO A 477 -29.06 -7.11 -17.61
C PRO A 477 -27.97 -6.04 -17.55
N VAL A 478 -26.86 -6.37 -16.87
CA VAL A 478 -25.56 -5.77 -17.21
C VAL A 478 -25.24 -6.35 -18.55
N GLU A 479 -25.97 -5.87 -19.54
CA GLU A 479 -25.66 -6.29 -20.88
C GLU A 479 -24.35 -5.62 -21.26
N GLU A 480 -23.57 -6.34 -22.02
CA GLU A 480 -22.67 -5.79 -23.02
C GLU A 480 -23.24 -4.52 -23.70
N GLU A 481 -24.57 -4.32 -23.73
CA GLU A 481 -25.26 -3.05 -23.97
C GLU A 481 -24.80 -1.87 -23.11
N GLY A 482 -24.22 -2.08 -21.93
CA GLY A 482 -23.57 -1.03 -21.16
C GLY A 482 -22.38 -0.43 -21.88
N LEU A 483 -21.68 -1.24 -22.65
CA LEU A 483 -20.56 -0.82 -23.50
C LEU A 483 -21.03 -0.18 -24.79
N GLU A 484 -22.03 -0.74 -25.43
CA GLU A 484 -22.73 -0.05 -26.50
C GLU A 484 -23.32 1.28 -26.04
N ARG A 485 -23.73 1.41 -24.79
CA ARG A 485 -24.11 2.71 -24.20
C ARG A 485 -22.94 3.64 -23.97
N GLN A 486 -21.75 3.14 -23.68
CA GLN A 486 -20.55 4.00 -23.63
C GLN A 486 -20.14 4.45 -25.03
N ASP A 487 -20.27 3.60 -26.05
CA ASP A 487 -20.11 3.98 -27.43
C ASP A 487 -21.25 4.90 -27.91
N LYS A 488 -22.46 4.74 -27.37
CA LYS A 488 -23.64 5.62 -27.61
C LYS A 488 -23.68 6.85 -26.68
N LEU A 489 -22.93 6.88 -25.60
CA LEU A 489 -22.50 8.10 -24.91
C LEU A 489 -21.37 8.81 -25.69
N THR A 490 -21.35 8.57 -27.00
CA THR A 490 -20.59 9.40 -27.93
C THR A 490 -20.96 10.86 -27.66
N LEU A 491 -20.05 11.75 -27.97
CA LEU A 491 -20.24 13.19 -27.90
C LEU A 491 -21.62 13.61 -28.43
N GLU A 492 -22.20 12.87 -29.36
CA GLU A 492 -23.53 13.05 -29.94
C GLU A 492 -24.69 12.70 -28.99
N GLY A 493 -24.57 11.69 -28.13
CA GLY A 493 -25.55 11.39 -27.08
C GLY A 493 -25.52 12.42 -25.93
N PHE A 494 -24.35 12.94 -25.62
CA PHE A 494 -24.18 14.05 -24.66
C PHE A 494 -24.56 15.42 -25.24
N LEU A 495 -24.43 15.61 -26.53
CA LEU A 495 -24.70 16.88 -27.22
C LEU A 495 -26.13 17.42 -27.05
N PRO A 496 -27.22 16.63 -26.98
CA PRO A 496 -28.54 17.20 -26.71
C PRO A 496 -28.67 17.79 -25.30
N ALA A 497 -28.10 17.11 -24.30
CA ALA A 497 -28.10 17.61 -22.93
C ALA A 497 -27.14 18.79 -22.74
N VAL A 498 -26.04 18.81 -23.46
CA VAL A 498 -25.06 19.91 -23.47
C VAL A 498 -25.47 21.06 -24.38
N LYS A 499 -26.22 20.79 -25.48
CA LYS A 499 -26.81 21.85 -26.34
C LYS A 499 -27.94 22.59 -25.66
N ALA A 500 -28.59 21.99 -24.67
CA ALA A 500 -29.59 22.70 -23.84
C ALA A 500 -28.93 23.67 -22.85
N GLN A 501 -27.63 23.56 -22.57
CA GLN A 501 -26.89 24.56 -21.82
C GLN A 501 -26.14 25.45 -22.82
N GLU A 502 -26.53 26.72 -22.92
CA GLU A 502 -25.72 27.69 -23.66
C GLU A 502 -24.28 27.64 -23.18
N ARG A 503 -23.37 27.23 -24.06
CA ARG A 503 -21.93 27.29 -23.77
C ARG A 503 -21.50 28.74 -23.75
N LYS A 504 -21.44 29.33 -22.57
CA LYS A 504 -20.82 30.62 -22.39
C LYS A 504 -19.32 30.49 -22.50
N SER A 505 -18.70 31.34 -23.30
CA SER A 505 -17.24 31.45 -23.31
C SER A 505 -16.73 31.87 -21.93
N PHE A 506 -15.49 31.63 -21.61
CA PHE A 506 -14.90 32.05 -20.35
C PHE A 506 -15.06 33.58 -20.13
N GLY A 507 -14.94 34.36 -21.20
CA GLY A 507 -15.21 35.81 -21.16
C GLY A 507 -16.65 36.14 -20.74
N GLU A 508 -17.62 35.43 -21.29
CA GLU A 508 -19.04 35.61 -20.93
C GLU A 508 -19.37 35.17 -19.50
N LEU A 509 -18.70 34.09 -19.02
CA LEU A 509 -18.81 33.66 -17.63
C LEU A 509 -18.18 34.67 -16.67
N MET A 510 -17.03 35.26 -17.04
CA MET A 510 -16.40 36.32 -16.25
C MET A 510 -17.21 37.58 -16.19
N GLU A 511 -17.86 37.99 -17.29
CA GLU A 511 -18.79 39.13 -17.30
C GLU A 511 -20.05 38.83 -16.48
N ALA A 512 -20.60 37.63 -16.59
CA ALA A 512 -21.74 37.21 -15.76
C ALA A 512 -21.40 37.15 -14.26
N ALA A 513 -20.19 36.78 -13.91
CA ALA A 513 -19.70 36.75 -12.52
C ALA A 513 -19.57 38.15 -11.91
N LYS A 514 -19.28 39.18 -12.71
CA LYS A 514 -19.24 40.60 -12.25
C LYS A 514 -20.61 41.11 -11.80
N THR A 515 -21.66 40.60 -12.40
CA THR A 515 -23.05 41.03 -12.14
C THR A 515 -23.82 40.07 -11.23
N ASN A 516 -23.35 38.85 -11.03
CA ASN A 516 -23.96 37.86 -10.17
C ASN A 516 -23.00 37.38 -9.07
N PRO A 517 -23.12 37.90 -7.82
CA PRO A 517 -22.22 37.53 -6.72
C PRO A 517 -22.29 36.05 -6.30
N ASN A 518 -23.34 35.33 -6.75
CA ASN A 518 -23.49 33.90 -6.48
C ASN A 518 -22.82 33.01 -7.53
N LEU A 519 -22.34 33.57 -8.65
CA LEU A 519 -21.61 32.85 -9.67
C LEU A 519 -20.14 32.85 -9.34
N LYS A 520 -19.65 31.73 -8.76
CA LYS A 520 -18.22 31.53 -8.48
C LYS A 520 -17.60 30.78 -9.65
N VAL A 521 -16.81 31.46 -10.47
CA VAL A 521 -15.94 30.80 -11.45
C VAL A 521 -14.69 30.34 -10.72
N ASN A 522 -14.51 29.03 -10.56
CA ASN A 522 -13.33 28.49 -9.92
C ASN A 522 -12.23 28.11 -10.94
N ARG A 523 -10.99 28.02 -10.50
CA ARG A 523 -9.84 27.75 -11.38
C ARG A 523 -9.87 26.40 -12.11
N SER A 524 -10.67 25.46 -11.65
CA SER A 524 -10.84 24.15 -12.34
C SER A 524 -11.69 24.29 -13.60
N GLU A 525 -12.59 25.26 -13.63
CA GLU A 525 -13.38 25.58 -14.83
C GLU A 525 -12.58 26.41 -15.83
N GLU A 526 -11.65 27.26 -15.38
CA GLU A 526 -10.66 27.90 -16.25
C GLU A 526 -9.85 26.88 -17.07
N ARG A 527 -9.51 25.75 -16.49
CA ARG A 527 -8.80 24.67 -17.21
C ARG A 527 -9.66 23.99 -18.26
N ARG A 528 -10.97 23.89 -18.04
CA ARG A 528 -11.90 23.28 -19.01
C ARG A 528 -12.25 24.19 -20.16
N VAL A 529 -12.31 25.50 -19.93
CA VAL A 529 -12.73 26.50 -20.93
C VAL A 529 -11.54 27.00 -21.77
N GLY A 530 -10.32 27.01 -21.22
CA GLY A 530 -9.13 27.53 -21.90
C GLY A 530 -8.27 26.51 -22.62
N LYS A 531 -8.56 25.21 -22.54
CA LYS A 531 -7.89 24.18 -23.33
C LYS A 531 -8.93 23.41 -24.14
N GLU A 532 -8.87 23.53 -25.44
CA GLU A 532 -9.25 22.41 -26.28
C GLU A 532 -8.47 21.22 -25.75
N CYS A 533 -9.16 20.24 -25.18
CA CYS A 533 -8.55 18.99 -24.79
C CYS A 533 -8.01 18.29 -26.05
N ARG A 534 -6.75 18.53 -26.38
CA ARG A 534 -5.99 17.79 -27.40
C ARG A 534 -5.23 16.63 -26.75
N TYR A 535 -5.74 16.03 -25.73
CA TYR A 535 -5.20 14.75 -25.25
C TYR A 535 -6.35 13.75 -25.27
N ARG A 536 -6.33 12.94 -26.30
CA ARG A 536 -6.98 11.63 -26.28
C ARG A 536 -6.27 10.80 -25.22
N TRP A 537 -7.05 10.22 -24.39
CA TRP A 537 -6.66 9.07 -23.56
C TRP A 537 -6.35 7.90 -24.48
#